data_59a3d8288dd36e78f3a67755fb101e9b
#
_entry.id   59a3d8288dd36e78f3a67755fb101e9b
#
_cell.length_a   1.000
_cell.length_b   1.000
_cell.length_c   1.000
_cell.angle_alpha   90.00
_cell.angle_beta   90.00
_cell.angle_gamma   90.00
#
_symmetry.space_group_name_H-M   'P 1'
#
loop_
_entity.id
_entity.type
_entity.pdbx_description
1 polymer ?
#
loop_
_entity_poly.entity_id
_entity_poly.type
_entity_poly.pdbx_seq_one_letter_code
_entity_poly.pdbx_strand_id
1 'polypeptide(L)'
;MSAEMYRLLERLAGTVVRAFYDDELVMVMDMLIRHRQIRDADLGVVTGLAPKQVRKAVQRLQAEKLCDFEKASDDAQGRASVYWFVNYRRLVLAVTWRCHRAQQVLEARERKEQERQTYVCEACALQFTLLEVQRLANGGRGFCCSHCCPYDTHAGCGRDGRPTSFPLKEVAAGDGAERARRALRRLRRQLSAAP
;
A
#
# COMPACT_ATOMS: atom_id res chain seq x y z
N MET A 1 -28.62 -1.66 10.98
CA MET A 1 -27.38 -0.98 11.39
C MET A 1 -27.70 0.03 12.45
N SER A 2 -26.89 0.11 13.52
CA SER A 2 -27.11 1.11 14.59
C SER A 2 -26.79 2.52 14.09
N ALA A 3 -27.38 3.56 14.73
CA ALA A 3 -27.11 4.95 14.39
C ALA A 3 -25.61 5.31 14.58
N GLU A 4 -24.97 4.70 15.54
CA GLU A 4 -23.55 4.87 15.81
C GLU A 4 -22.68 4.32 14.67
N MET A 5 -23.00 3.14 14.15
CA MET A 5 -22.34 2.55 13.00
C MET A 5 -22.46 3.47 11.77
N TYR A 6 -23.62 4.06 11.55
CA TYR A 6 -23.80 5.00 10.44
C TYR A 6 -22.88 6.23 10.56
N ARG A 7 -22.80 6.82 11.76
CA ARG A 7 -21.91 7.97 12.01
C ARG A 7 -20.44 7.64 11.76
N LEU A 8 -19.99 6.43 12.13
CA LEU A 8 -18.63 5.99 11.86
C LEU A 8 -18.37 5.85 10.36
N LEU A 9 -19.32 5.29 9.61
CA LEU A 9 -19.20 5.15 8.14
C LEU A 9 -19.21 6.51 7.43
N GLU A 10 -20.03 7.46 7.86
CA GLU A 10 -20.02 8.83 7.36
C GLU A 10 -18.68 9.53 7.61
N ARG A 11 -18.15 9.40 8.83
CA ARG A 11 -16.82 9.92 9.19
C ARG A 11 -15.70 9.28 8.34
N LEU A 12 -15.75 7.96 8.16
CA LEU A 12 -14.81 7.25 7.31
C LEU A 12 -14.84 7.77 5.88
N ALA A 13 -16.03 7.88 5.30
CA ALA A 13 -16.23 8.38 3.94
C ALA A 13 -15.65 9.79 3.77
N GLY A 14 -16.01 10.72 4.67
CA GLY A 14 -15.51 12.08 4.66
C GLY A 14 -13.98 12.16 4.84
N THR A 15 -13.41 11.36 5.74
CA THR A 15 -11.96 11.33 5.97
C THR A 15 -11.20 10.82 4.74
N VAL A 16 -11.68 9.73 4.12
CA VAL A 16 -11.06 9.16 2.92
C VAL A 16 -11.08 10.16 1.77
N VAL A 17 -12.21 10.81 1.53
CA VAL A 17 -12.31 11.72 0.39
C VAL A 17 -11.45 12.97 0.61
N ARG A 18 -11.44 13.56 1.81
CA ARG A 18 -10.57 14.72 2.13
C ARG A 18 -9.08 14.38 2.09
N ALA A 19 -8.69 13.13 2.38
CA ALA A 19 -7.29 12.74 2.38
C ALA A 19 -6.71 12.46 1.00
N PHE A 20 -7.56 12.07 0.01
CA PHE A 20 -7.06 11.50 -1.25
C PHE A 20 -7.67 12.10 -2.51
N TYR A 21 -8.63 13.02 -2.41
CA TYR A 21 -9.37 13.54 -3.55
C TYR A 21 -9.40 15.08 -3.57
N ASP A 22 -9.72 15.61 -4.74
CA ASP A 22 -9.80 17.05 -4.98
C ASP A 22 -11.08 17.64 -4.34
N ASP A 23 -11.09 18.96 -4.11
CA ASP A 23 -12.17 19.67 -3.41
C ASP A 23 -13.54 19.49 -4.08
N GLU A 24 -13.61 19.41 -5.42
CA GLU A 24 -14.86 19.14 -6.14
C GLU A 24 -15.50 17.80 -5.72
N LEU A 25 -14.67 16.76 -5.55
CA LEU A 25 -15.14 15.43 -5.12
C LEU A 25 -15.52 15.43 -3.63
N VAL A 26 -14.78 16.18 -2.81
CA VAL A 26 -15.11 16.38 -1.39
C VAL A 26 -16.47 17.03 -1.25
N MET A 27 -16.73 18.12 -1.99
CA MET A 27 -18.02 18.82 -1.95
C MET A 27 -19.18 17.91 -2.34
N VAL A 28 -19.05 17.16 -3.43
CA VAL A 28 -20.08 16.23 -3.89
C VAL A 28 -20.32 15.13 -2.84
N MET A 29 -19.26 14.54 -2.28
CA MET A 29 -19.37 13.49 -1.27
C MET A 29 -20.03 14.01 0.02
N ASP A 30 -19.68 15.21 0.49
CA ASP A 30 -20.26 15.80 1.68
C ASP A 30 -21.78 16.02 1.49
N MET A 31 -22.22 16.44 0.29
CA MET A 31 -23.64 16.56 -0.01
C MET A 31 -24.33 15.21 -0.06
N LEU A 32 -23.70 14.17 -0.64
CA LEU A 32 -24.27 12.82 -0.63
C LEU A 32 -24.39 12.23 0.78
N ILE A 33 -23.41 12.48 1.66
CA ILE A 33 -23.46 12.07 3.06
C ILE A 33 -24.62 12.79 3.78
N ARG A 34 -24.73 14.11 3.59
CA ARG A 34 -25.71 14.95 4.28
C ARG A 34 -27.15 14.62 3.90
N HIS A 35 -27.41 14.44 2.60
CA HIS A 35 -28.75 14.22 2.08
C HIS A 35 -29.11 12.75 1.91
N ARG A 36 -28.14 11.84 2.11
CA ARG A 36 -28.24 10.39 1.92
C ARG A 36 -28.50 9.96 0.49
N GLN A 37 -29.39 10.64 -0.22
CA GLN A 37 -29.74 10.40 -1.61
C GLN A 37 -30.10 11.73 -2.26
N ILE A 38 -29.54 12.02 -3.44
CA ILE A 38 -29.76 13.26 -4.18
C ILE A 38 -30.02 12.93 -5.64
N ARG A 39 -30.99 13.61 -6.24
CA ARG A 39 -31.27 13.51 -7.67
C ARG A 39 -30.10 14.13 -8.47
N ASP A 40 -29.75 13.52 -9.59
CA ASP A 40 -28.66 14.00 -10.47
C ASP A 40 -28.82 15.48 -10.88
N ALA A 41 -30.06 15.89 -11.18
CA ALA A 41 -30.38 17.27 -11.54
C ALA A 41 -30.16 18.27 -10.38
N ASP A 42 -30.33 17.87 -9.14
CA ASP A 42 -30.27 18.74 -7.96
C ASP A 42 -28.83 18.87 -7.43
N LEU A 43 -27.94 17.92 -7.77
CA LEU A 43 -26.56 17.93 -7.31
C LEU A 43 -25.81 19.23 -7.66
N GLY A 44 -26.02 19.76 -8.87
CA GLY A 44 -25.41 21.01 -9.30
C GLY A 44 -25.86 22.20 -8.47
N VAL A 45 -27.15 22.24 -8.12
CA VAL A 45 -27.73 23.31 -7.31
C VAL A 45 -27.19 23.25 -5.87
N VAL A 46 -27.16 22.05 -5.28
CA VAL A 46 -26.73 21.85 -3.87
C VAL A 46 -25.23 22.07 -3.70
N THR A 47 -24.41 21.69 -4.69
CA THR A 47 -22.95 21.84 -4.62
C THR A 47 -22.45 23.19 -5.13
N GLY A 48 -23.26 23.94 -5.90
CA GLY A 48 -22.82 25.14 -6.60
C GLY A 48 -21.84 24.91 -7.75
N LEU A 49 -21.65 23.65 -8.14
CA LEU A 49 -20.73 23.27 -9.23
C LEU A 49 -21.45 23.27 -10.60
N ALA A 50 -20.69 23.55 -11.66
CA ALA A 50 -21.22 23.43 -13.01
C ALA A 50 -21.63 21.97 -13.33
N PRO A 51 -22.68 21.73 -14.12
CA PRO A 51 -23.19 20.38 -14.41
C PRO A 51 -22.12 19.42 -14.98
N LYS A 52 -21.16 19.94 -15.74
CA LYS A 52 -20.04 19.16 -16.27
C LYS A 52 -19.09 18.69 -15.18
N GLN A 53 -18.82 19.55 -14.19
CA GLN A 53 -17.96 19.24 -13.05
C GLN A 53 -18.63 18.19 -12.15
N VAL A 54 -19.92 18.37 -11.83
CA VAL A 54 -20.71 17.39 -11.06
C VAL A 54 -20.67 16.01 -11.71
N ARG A 55 -20.96 15.95 -13.02
CA ARG A 55 -20.96 14.68 -13.75
C ARG A 55 -19.60 13.99 -13.71
N LYS A 56 -18.51 14.74 -13.90
CA LYS A 56 -17.14 14.22 -13.79
C LYS A 56 -16.85 13.72 -12.38
N ALA A 57 -17.26 14.46 -11.37
CA ALA A 57 -17.04 14.10 -9.96
C ALA A 57 -17.79 12.81 -9.56
N VAL A 58 -19.10 12.71 -9.86
CA VAL A 58 -19.87 11.50 -9.53
C VAL A 58 -19.40 10.28 -10.29
N GLN A 59 -19.01 10.42 -11.58
CA GLN A 59 -18.44 9.31 -12.36
C GLN A 59 -17.13 8.81 -11.75
N ARG A 60 -16.26 9.73 -11.30
CA ARG A 60 -15.01 9.36 -10.64
C ARG A 60 -15.26 8.67 -9.31
N LEU A 61 -16.14 9.22 -8.46
CA LEU A 61 -16.53 8.60 -7.19
C LEU A 61 -17.15 7.22 -7.38
N GLN A 62 -17.96 7.02 -8.42
CA GLN A 62 -18.54 5.73 -8.76
C GLN A 62 -17.47 4.73 -9.25
N ALA A 63 -16.58 5.15 -10.13
CA ALA A 63 -15.47 4.32 -10.60
C ALA A 63 -14.61 3.82 -9.45
N GLU A 64 -14.40 4.69 -8.44
CA GLU A 64 -13.66 4.40 -7.22
C GLU A 64 -14.47 3.60 -6.17
N LYS A 65 -15.74 3.26 -6.46
CA LYS A 65 -16.66 2.51 -5.57
C LYS A 65 -17.03 3.23 -4.29
N LEU A 66 -16.98 4.55 -4.29
CA LEU A 66 -17.34 5.37 -3.13
C LEU A 66 -18.82 5.77 -3.12
N CYS A 67 -19.41 5.98 -4.30
CA CYS A 67 -20.85 6.19 -4.46
C CYS A 67 -21.43 5.23 -5.50
N ASP A 68 -22.75 5.19 -5.55
CA ASP A 68 -23.54 4.42 -6.50
C ASP A 68 -24.78 5.23 -6.91
N PHE A 69 -25.49 4.75 -7.92
CA PHE A 69 -26.73 5.38 -8.34
C PHE A 69 -27.87 4.36 -8.49
N GLU A 70 -29.06 4.85 -8.34
CA GLU A 70 -30.29 4.12 -8.56
C GLU A 70 -31.20 4.88 -9.53
N LYS A 71 -31.87 4.16 -10.41
CA LYS A 71 -32.85 4.77 -11.33
C LYS A 71 -34.24 4.51 -10.76
N ALA A 72 -34.96 5.58 -10.44
CA ALA A 72 -36.35 5.51 -10.03
C ALA A 72 -37.23 6.19 -11.10
N SER A 73 -38.38 5.60 -11.40
CA SER A 73 -39.38 6.28 -12.22
C SER A 73 -40.09 7.31 -11.35
N ASP A 74 -40.09 8.59 -11.81
CA ASP A 74 -40.85 9.66 -11.19
C ASP A 74 -42.33 9.46 -11.56
N ASP A 75 -43.17 9.16 -10.56
CA ASP A 75 -44.49 8.56 -10.72
C ASP A 75 -45.52 9.38 -11.50
N ALA A 76 -45.27 10.66 -11.73
CA ALA A 76 -46.23 11.55 -12.40
C ALA A 76 -46.09 11.59 -13.94
N GLN A 77 -44.92 11.26 -14.52
CA GLN A 77 -44.66 11.47 -15.95
C GLN A 77 -43.84 10.37 -16.62
N GLY A 78 -43.54 9.25 -15.97
CA GLY A 78 -42.80 8.10 -16.55
C GLY A 78 -41.32 8.40 -16.90
N ARG A 79 -40.76 9.51 -16.43
CA ARG A 79 -39.36 9.85 -16.65
C ARG A 79 -38.48 9.18 -15.61
N ALA A 80 -37.50 8.41 -16.05
CA ALA A 80 -36.52 7.82 -15.14
C ALA A 80 -35.59 8.92 -14.58
N SER A 81 -35.60 9.13 -13.27
CA SER A 81 -34.66 9.98 -12.57
C SER A 81 -33.54 9.17 -11.96
N VAL A 82 -32.33 9.70 -11.98
CA VAL A 82 -31.14 9.08 -11.40
C VAL A 82 -30.90 9.69 -10.03
N TYR A 83 -30.74 8.86 -9.03
CA TYR A 83 -30.45 9.24 -7.65
C TYR A 83 -29.10 8.71 -7.24
N TRP A 84 -28.25 9.58 -6.75
CA TRP A 84 -26.90 9.25 -6.26
C TRP A 84 -26.91 9.10 -4.74
N PHE A 85 -26.17 8.11 -4.24
CA PHE A 85 -26.03 7.85 -2.80
C PHE A 85 -24.67 7.23 -2.47
N VAL A 86 -24.26 7.31 -1.19
CA VAL A 86 -23.05 6.66 -0.71
C VAL A 86 -23.33 5.18 -0.43
N ASN A 87 -22.67 4.29 -1.16
CA ASN A 87 -22.74 2.86 -0.89
C ASN A 87 -21.68 2.47 0.15
N TYR A 88 -22.02 2.59 1.43
CA TYR A 88 -21.08 2.36 2.54
C TYR A 88 -20.48 0.95 2.53
N ARG A 89 -21.21 -0.07 2.11
CA ARG A 89 -20.69 -1.43 2.00
C ARG A 89 -19.56 -1.51 0.97
N ARG A 90 -19.78 -0.96 -0.22
CA ARG A 90 -18.77 -0.90 -1.27
C ARG A 90 -17.59 -0.03 -0.89
N LEU A 91 -17.85 1.09 -0.23
CA LEU A 91 -16.84 2.01 0.27
C LEU A 91 -15.89 1.29 1.25
N VAL A 92 -16.42 0.60 2.25
CA VAL A 92 -15.59 -0.14 3.22
C VAL A 92 -14.74 -1.20 2.51
N LEU A 93 -15.33 -1.99 1.61
CA LEU A 93 -14.59 -2.98 0.83
C LEU A 93 -13.48 -2.34 -0.02
N ALA A 94 -13.75 -1.21 -0.68
CA ALA A 94 -12.77 -0.49 -1.49
C ALA A 94 -11.63 0.06 -0.65
N VAL A 95 -11.92 0.64 0.52
CA VAL A 95 -10.91 1.15 1.45
C VAL A 95 -10.05 0.01 1.98
N THR A 96 -10.67 -1.07 2.48
CA THR A 96 -9.96 -2.24 3.00
C THR A 96 -9.03 -2.85 1.95
N TRP A 97 -9.53 -3.02 0.72
CA TRP A 97 -8.73 -3.53 -0.38
C TRP A 97 -7.52 -2.64 -0.69
N ARG A 98 -7.70 -1.31 -0.72
CA ARG A 98 -6.62 -0.35 -0.97
C ARG A 98 -5.57 -0.36 0.14
N CYS A 99 -5.99 -0.44 1.39
CA CYS A 99 -5.07 -0.59 2.52
C CYS A 99 -4.24 -1.87 2.41
N HIS A 100 -4.91 -3.00 2.10
CA HIS A 100 -4.22 -4.27 1.87
C HIS A 100 -3.25 -4.20 0.69
N ARG A 101 -3.67 -3.60 -0.42
CA ARG A 101 -2.80 -3.40 -1.58
C ARG A 101 -1.59 -2.53 -1.28
N ALA A 102 -1.77 -1.44 -0.54
CA ALA A 102 -0.68 -0.58 -0.10
C ALA A 102 0.33 -1.35 0.77
N GLN A 103 -0.17 -2.19 1.69
CA GLN A 103 0.67 -3.06 2.51
C GLN A 103 1.47 -4.04 1.64
N GLN A 104 0.85 -4.74 0.69
CA GLN A 104 1.53 -5.65 -0.23
C GLN A 104 2.64 -4.95 -1.04
N VAL A 105 2.37 -3.75 -1.54
CA VAL A 105 3.36 -2.97 -2.30
C VAL A 105 4.57 -2.61 -1.43
N LEU A 106 4.34 -2.22 -0.17
CA LEU A 106 5.42 -1.89 0.76
C LEU A 106 6.23 -3.13 1.16
N GLU A 107 5.56 -4.27 1.40
CA GLU A 107 6.22 -5.55 1.69
C GLU A 107 7.06 -6.05 0.51
N ALA A 108 6.52 -5.95 -0.71
CA ALA A 108 7.26 -6.32 -1.92
C ALA A 108 8.50 -5.41 -2.13
N ARG A 109 8.35 -4.10 -1.83
CA ARG A 109 9.48 -3.16 -1.90
C ARG A 109 10.54 -3.49 -0.85
N GLU A 110 10.13 -3.78 0.39
CA GLU A 110 11.05 -4.18 1.45
C GLU A 110 11.82 -5.44 1.06
N ARG A 111 11.11 -6.48 0.58
CA ARG A 111 11.73 -7.72 0.11
C ARG A 111 12.74 -7.48 -1.01
N LYS A 112 12.36 -6.70 -2.02
CA LYS A 112 13.24 -6.36 -3.14
C LYS A 112 14.50 -5.61 -2.70
N GLU A 113 14.39 -4.72 -1.71
CA GLU A 113 15.56 -4.02 -1.16
C GLU A 113 16.43 -4.94 -0.29
N GLN A 114 15.83 -5.92 0.40
CA GLN A 114 16.58 -6.96 1.14
C GLN A 114 17.35 -7.88 0.17
N GLU A 115 16.74 -8.27 -0.95
CA GLU A 115 17.39 -9.08 -1.98
C GLU A 115 18.60 -8.37 -2.62
N ARG A 116 18.66 -7.04 -2.54
CA ARG A 116 19.78 -6.22 -2.98
C ARG A 116 20.93 -6.14 -1.96
N GLN A 117 20.79 -6.73 -0.77
CA GLN A 117 21.90 -6.83 0.16
C GLN A 117 23.00 -7.67 -0.48
N THR A 118 24.16 -7.06 -0.64
CA THR A 118 25.34 -7.71 -1.21
C THR A 118 26.39 -7.89 -0.13
N TYR A 119 27.05 -9.02 -0.20
CA TYR A 119 28.21 -9.35 0.60
C TYR A 119 29.44 -9.31 -0.29
N VAL A 120 30.50 -8.71 0.19
CA VAL A 120 31.76 -8.54 -0.58
C VAL A 120 32.89 -9.27 0.12
N CYS A 121 33.66 -10.01 -0.63
CA CYS A 121 34.90 -10.59 -0.14
C CYS A 121 36.01 -9.53 -0.16
N GLU A 122 36.64 -9.29 1.00
CA GLU A 122 37.74 -8.30 1.11
C GLU A 122 38.99 -8.69 0.32
N ALA A 123 39.17 -9.99 0.02
CA ALA A 123 40.35 -10.46 -0.69
C ALA A 123 40.24 -10.41 -2.22
N CYS A 124 39.10 -10.77 -2.79
CA CYS A 124 38.89 -10.84 -4.24
C CYS A 124 37.84 -9.87 -4.79
N ALA A 125 37.22 -9.09 -3.94
CA ALA A 125 36.14 -8.14 -4.25
C ALA A 125 34.92 -8.74 -4.96
N LEU A 126 34.77 -10.05 -4.96
CA LEU A 126 33.58 -10.73 -5.49
C LEU A 126 32.35 -10.39 -4.62
N GLN A 127 31.27 -10.13 -5.30
CA GLN A 127 29.97 -9.81 -4.66
C GLN A 127 29.08 -11.04 -4.66
N PHE A 128 28.41 -11.26 -3.54
CA PHE A 128 27.47 -12.36 -3.34
C PHE A 128 26.13 -11.80 -2.89
N THR A 129 25.06 -12.37 -3.38
CA THR A 129 23.70 -12.09 -2.88
C THR A 129 23.44 -12.83 -1.56
N LEU A 130 22.46 -12.39 -0.79
CA LEU A 130 22.06 -13.06 0.46
C LEU A 130 21.77 -14.55 0.27
N LEU A 131 21.13 -14.94 -0.84
CA LEU A 131 20.82 -16.33 -1.18
C LEU A 131 22.10 -17.17 -1.44
N GLU A 132 23.07 -16.59 -2.12
CA GLU A 132 24.36 -17.25 -2.37
C GLU A 132 25.13 -17.42 -1.08
N VAL A 133 25.15 -16.39 -0.23
CA VAL A 133 25.80 -16.45 1.08
C VAL A 133 25.17 -17.51 2.00
N GLN A 134 23.85 -17.65 1.98
CA GLN A 134 23.17 -18.71 2.74
C GLN A 134 23.55 -20.12 2.27
N ARG A 135 23.80 -20.30 0.96
CA ARG A 135 24.30 -21.57 0.41
C ARG A 135 25.76 -21.85 0.78
N LEU A 136 26.53 -20.79 1.05
CA LEU A 136 27.94 -20.89 1.46
C LEU A 136 28.08 -21.12 2.98
N ALA A 137 27.00 -21.05 3.74
CA ALA A 137 26.99 -21.27 5.19
C ALA A 137 27.18 -22.75 5.54
N ASN A 138 28.41 -23.18 5.57
CA ASN A 138 28.78 -24.54 5.96
C ASN A 138 29.42 -24.58 7.36
N GLY A 139 28.75 -25.29 8.27
CA GLY A 139 29.37 -25.87 9.44
C GLY A 139 29.97 -24.94 10.48
N GLY A 140 29.33 -23.82 10.84
CA GLY A 140 29.70 -23.05 12.04
C GLY A 140 30.89 -22.08 11.89
N ARG A 141 31.43 -21.89 10.68
CA ARG A 141 32.59 -20.99 10.41
C ARG A 141 32.20 -19.61 9.89
N GLY A 142 30.94 -19.26 9.88
CA GLY A 142 30.48 -18.01 9.27
C GLY A 142 30.44 -18.06 7.74
N PHE A 143 30.16 -16.92 7.15
CA PHE A 143 30.09 -16.79 5.67
C PHE A 143 31.47 -16.50 5.09
N CYS A 144 32.01 -17.45 4.35
CA CYS A 144 33.32 -17.32 3.67
C CYS A 144 33.17 -17.33 2.16
N CYS A 145 34.09 -16.66 1.47
CA CYS A 145 34.10 -16.59 0.02
C CYS A 145 34.42 -17.96 -0.61
N SER A 146 33.57 -18.45 -1.50
CA SER A 146 33.76 -19.73 -2.19
C SER A 146 34.95 -19.71 -3.16
N HIS A 147 35.39 -18.56 -3.64
CA HIS A 147 36.51 -18.42 -4.52
C HIS A 147 37.87 -18.41 -3.79
N CYS A 148 37.94 -17.72 -2.65
CA CYS A 148 39.14 -17.57 -1.85
C CYS A 148 39.32 -18.66 -0.79
N CYS A 149 38.23 -19.35 -0.40
CA CYS A 149 38.20 -20.46 0.54
C CYS A 149 37.65 -21.71 -0.16
N PRO A 150 38.44 -22.47 -0.90
CA PRO A 150 37.99 -23.72 -1.51
C PRO A 150 37.57 -24.71 -0.40
N TYR A 151 36.45 -25.39 -0.67
CA TYR A 151 35.70 -26.23 0.32
C TYR A 151 36.53 -27.40 0.90
N ASP A 152 37.66 -27.78 0.30
CA ASP A 152 38.36 -29.03 0.62
C ASP A 152 39.49 -28.90 1.64
N THR A 153 39.73 -27.74 2.22
CA THR A 153 40.75 -27.63 3.26
C THR A 153 40.13 -27.78 4.64
N HIS A 154 40.09 -29.02 5.11
CA HIS A 154 39.79 -29.37 6.53
C HIS A 154 40.83 -28.84 7.55
N ALA A 155 41.86 -28.16 7.09
CA ALA A 155 42.91 -27.55 7.89
C ALA A 155 42.67 -26.04 7.99
N GLY A 156 42.40 -25.54 9.16
CA GLY A 156 42.18 -24.12 9.45
C GLY A 156 43.39 -23.20 9.31
N CYS A 157 44.46 -23.66 8.67
CA CYS A 157 45.64 -22.89 8.33
C CYS A 157 46.20 -23.38 7.01
N GLY A 158 46.51 -22.46 6.09
CA GLY A 158 47.39 -22.78 4.96
C GLY A 158 48.77 -23.23 5.47
N ARG A 159 49.56 -23.89 4.59
CA ARG A 159 50.94 -24.31 4.88
C ARG A 159 51.83 -23.20 5.46
N ASP A 160 51.45 -21.94 5.27
CA ASP A 160 52.20 -20.73 5.66
C ASP A 160 51.61 -20.07 6.96
N GLY A 161 50.76 -20.75 7.74
CA GLY A 161 50.23 -20.25 8.98
C GLY A 161 49.24 -19.06 8.83
N ARG A 162 48.86 -18.72 7.62
CA ARG A 162 47.88 -17.63 7.39
C ARG A 162 46.43 -18.16 7.45
N PRO A 163 45.48 -17.38 7.99
CA PRO A 163 44.11 -17.78 8.00
C PRO A 163 43.59 -17.95 6.56
N THR A 164 43.08 -19.14 6.23
CA THR A 164 42.54 -19.47 4.91
C THR A 164 41.06 -19.09 4.76
N SER A 165 40.50 -18.46 5.75
CA SER A 165 39.12 -17.99 5.70
C SER A 165 39.06 -16.50 5.41
N PHE A 166 38.42 -16.13 4.32
CA PHE A 166 38.14 -14.73 3.98
C PHE A 166 36.66 -14.45 4.24
N PRO A 167 36.33 -13.82 5.39
CA PRO A 167 34.94 -13.54 5.73
C PRO A 167 34.31 -12.59 4.73
N LEU A 168 33.05 -12.82 4.45
CA LEU A 168 32.24 -11.93 3.63
C LEU A 168 31.73 -10.78 4.50
N LYS A 169 31.98 -9.55 4.04
CA LYS A 169 31.51 -8.35 4.71
C LYS A 169 30.18 -7.92 4.12
N GLU A 170 29.21 -7.71 4.96
CA GLU A 170 27.93 -7.16 4.55
C GLU A 170 28.11 -5.71 4.09
N VAL A 171 27.75 -5.42 2.84
CA VAL A 171 27.61 -4.05 2.38
C VAL A 171 26.23 -3.57 2.84
N ALA A 172 26.22 -2.60 3.72
CA ALA A 172 24.99 -2.06 4.31
C ALA A 172 23.94 -1.83 3.23
N ALA A 173 22.76 -2.42 3.45
CA ALA A 173 21.61 -2.15 2.60
C ALA A 173 21.39 -0.64 2.59
N GLY A 174 21.37 -0.04 1.41
CA GLY A 174 21.18 1.40 1.28
C GLY A 174 19.89 1.84 1.97
N ASP A 175 19.75 3.13 2.25
CA ASP A 175 18.60 3.80 2.92
C ASP A 175 17.20 3.35 2.45
N GLY A 176 17.12 2.65 1.30
CA GLY A 176 15.88 2.18 0.70
C GLY A 176 15.14 1.15 1.55
N ALA A 177 15.84 0.14 2.07
CA ALA A 177 15.25 -0.93 2.90
C ALA A 177 14.72 -0.36 4.22
N GLU A 178 15.48 0.51 4.85
CA GLU A 178 15.05 1.11 6.11
C GLU A 178 13.86 2.08 5.93
N ARG A 179 13.85 2.84 4.83
CA ARG A 179 12.68 3.68 4.46
C ARG A 179 11.43 2.83 4.22
N ALA A 180 11.54 1.72 3.52
CA ALA A 180 10.43 0.80 3.29
C ALA A 180 9.91 0.19 4.61
N ARG A 181 10.80 -0.26 5.49
CA ARG A 181 10.45 -0.76 6.84
C ARG A 181 9.77 0.29 7.71
N ARG A 182 10.25 1.53 7.69
CA ARG A 182 9.62 2.64 8.43
C ARG A 182 8.21 2.92 7.90
N ALA A 183 8.03 2.96 6.58
CA ALA A 183 6.73 3.17 5.96
C ALA A 183 5.74 2.04 6.30
N LEU A 184 6.18 0.78 6.24
CA LEU A 184 5.35 -0.38 6.60
C LEU A 184 4.97 -0.37 8.09
N ARG A 185 5.90 -0.08 8.99
CA ARG A 185 5.60 0.06 10.43
C ARG A 185 4.61 1.18 10.70
N ARG A 186 4.74 2.32 10.01
CA ARG A 186 3.80 3.44 10.12
C ARG A 186 2.40 3.05 9.65
N LEU A 187 2.29 2.40 8.49
CA LEU A 187 1.00 1.92 7.96
C LEU A 187 0.34 0.93 8.92
N ARG A 188 1.07 -0.09 9.38
CA ARG A 188 0.54 -1.08 10.35
C ARG A 188 0.05 -0.42 11.63
N ARG A 189 0.80 0.54 12.17
CA ARG A 189 0.39 1.29 13.38
C ARG A 189 -0.88 2.10 13.14
N GLN A 190 -1.01 2.75 11.98
CA GLN A 190 -2.22 3.51 11.63
C GLN A 190 -3.43 2.60 11.45
N LEU A 191 -3.27 1.42 10.85
CA LEU A 191 -4.34 0.45 10.66
C LEU A 191 -4.73 -0.27 11.96
N SER A 192 -3.77 -0.53 12.87
CA SER A 192 -4.07 -1.17 14.16
C SER A 192 -4.68 -0.23 15.19
N ALA A 193 -4.50 1.08 15.04
CA ALA A 193 -5.07 2.09 15.91
C ALA A 193 -6.52 2.48 15.54
N ALA A 194 -7.07 1.89 14.47
CA ALA A 194 -8.48 2.02 14.14
C ALA A 194 -9.27 1.06 15.06
N PRO A 195 -10.15 1.58 15.96
CA PRO A 195 -10.95 0.77 16.86
C PRO A 195 -11.99 -0.06 16.09
#